data_92453e1b3353a0e6f3dbd3d8c74031f9
#
_entry.id   92453e1b3353a0e6f3dbd3d8c74031f9
#
_cell.length_a   1.000
_cell.length_b   1.000
_cell.length_c   1.000
_cell.angle_alpha   90.00
_cell.angle_beta   90.00
_cell.angle_gamma   90.00
#
_symmetry.space_group_name_H-M   'P 1'
#
loop_
_entity.id
_entity.type
_entity.pdbx_description
1 polymer ?
#
loop_
_entity_poly.entity_id
_entity_poly.type
_entity_poly.pdbx_seq_one_letter_code
_entity_poly.pdbx_strand_id
1 'polypeptide(L)'
;TGMVPLISKATRNGVPVSEFLNEEKQNFVIEETKIGGATLTKLLGTSAWYAPGAAVSVLVQSVVCDQKKMIPCSLMLDGEYGQSDICLGVPAIIGKNGVEKIVDIPLTEAEKEKFTTAANAVREVNGDLKF
;
A
#
# COMPACT_ATOMS: atom_id res chain seq x y z
N THR A 1 8.83 6.94 5.19
CA THR A 1 7.43 6.47 5.03
C THR A 1 7.36 5.00 5.39
N GLY A 2 6.29 4.58 6.08
CA GLY A 2 6.06 3.18 6.45
C GLY A 2 5.61 2.29 5.28
N MET A 3 5.78 2.71 4.02
CA MET A 3 5.42 1.92 2.85
C MET A 3 6.29 0.67 2.73
N VAL A 4 5.66 -0.48 2.52
CA VAL A 4 6.31 -1.77 2.25
C VAL A 4 5.99 -2.22 0.83
N PRO A 5 6.81 -1.87 -0.18
CA PRO A 5 6.61 -2.35 -1.55
C PRO A 5 6.78 -3.87 -1.60
N LEU A 6 5.73 -4.58 -2.04
CA LEU A 6 5.73 -6.04 -2.09
C LEU A 6 6.43 -6.54 -3.37
N ILE A 7 7.75 -6.37 -3.43
CA ILE A 7 8.54 -6.78 -4.60
C ILE A 7 8.45 -8.28 -4.85
N SER A 8 8.25 -9.07 -3.78
CA SER A 8 8.06 -10.53 -3.87
C SER A 8 6.82 -10.93 -4.67
N LYS A 9 5.85 -10.01 -4.82
CA LYS A 9 4.59 -10.20 -5.56
C LYS A 9 4.54 -9.44 -6.88
N ALA A 10 5.56 -8.62 -7.15
CA ALA A 10 5.58 -7.84 -8.38
C ALA A 10 5.82 -8.73 -9.60
N THR A 11 5.01 -8.54 -10.63
CA THR A 11 5.12 -9.30 -11.87
C THR A 11 5.10 -8.37 -13.09
N ARG A 12 5.71 -8.82 -14.18
CA ARG A 12 5.53 -8.25 -15.50
C ARG A 12 4.89 -9.31 -16.41
N ASN A 13 3.65 -9.08 -16.85
CA ASN A 13 2.88 -10.04 -17.65
C ASN A 13 2.80 -11.43 -17.00
N GLY A 14 2.66 -11.49 -15.66
CA GLY A 14 2.56 -12.74 -14.91
C GLY A 14 3.89 -13.39 -14.56
N VAL A 15 5.02 -12.86 -15.03
CA VAL A 15 6.37 -13.38 -14.68
C VAL A 15 6.94 -12.55 -13.53
N PRO A 16 7.44 -13.19 -12.44
CA PRO A 16 8.03 -12.49 -11.32
C PRO A 16 9.14 -11.53 -11.74
N VAL A 17 9.21 -10.34 -11.12
CA VAL A 17 10.27 -9.38 -11.46
C VAL A 17 11.67 -9.88 -11.09
N SER A 18 11.81 -10.84 -10.19
CA SER A 18 13.06 -11.51 -9.86
C SER A 18 13.71 -12.24 -11.03
N GLU A 19 12.92 -12.60 -12.06
CA GLU A 19 13.45 -13.21 -13.29
C GLU A 19 14.13 -12.19 -14.23
N PHE A 20 13.86 -10.89 -14.02
CA PHE A 20 14.37 -9.80 -14.87
C PHE A 20 15.34 -8.88 -14.16
N LEU A 21 15.21 -8.76 -12.83
CA LEU A 21 15.96 -7.81 -12.01
C LEU A 21 16.78 -8.56 -10.96
N ASN A 22 18.08 -8.30 -10.92
CA ASN A 22 18.91 -8.74 -9.81
C ASN A 22 18.53 -7.99 -8.52
N GLU A 23 19.05 -8.45 -7.39
CA GLU A 23 18.73 -7.90 -6.06
C GLU A 23 19.02 -6.39 -5.94
N GLU A 24 20.15 -5.93 -6.50
CA GLU A 24 20.51 -4.50 -6.51
C GLU A 24 19.45 -3.63 -7.19
N LYS A 25 18.99 -4.07 -8.37
CA LYS A 25 17.93 -3.35 -9.11
C LYS A 25 16.57 -3.43 -8.43
N GLN A 26 16.25 -4.57 -7.79
CA GLN A 26 15.02 -4.69 -7.00
C GLN A 26 15.05 -3.71 -5.81
N ASN A 27 16.16 -3.62 -5.09
CA ASN A 27 16.34 -2.67 -3.99
C ASN A 27 16.26 -1.21 -4.47
N PHE A 28 16.86 -0.90 -5.59
CA PHE A 28 16.72 0.43 -6.21
C PHE A 28 15.25 0.78 -6.49
N VAL A 29 14.48 -0.14 -7.10
CA VAL A 29 13.05 0.06 -7.38
C VAL A 29 12.25 0.27 -6.08
N ILE A 30 12.55 -0.51 -5.04
CA ILE A 30 11.90 -0.36 -3.72
C ILE A 30 12.13 1.04 -3.16
N GLU A 31 13.37 1.52 -3.13
CA GLU A 31 13.69 2.82 -2.55
C GLU A 31 13.11 3.98 -3.39
N GLU A 32 13.24 3.94 -4.70
CA GLU A 32 12.63 4.94 -5.59
C GLU A 32 11.09 4.98 -5.46
N THR A 33 10.45 3.83 -5.27
CA THR A 33 9.00 3.76 -5.04
C THR A 33 8.60 4.49 -3.74
N LYS A 34 9.37 4.33 -2.68
CA LYS A 34 9.09 4.98 -1.38
C LYS A 34 9.21 6.50 -1.43
N ILE A 35 10.15 7.03 -2.23
CA ILE A 35 10.44 8.47 -2.28
C ILE A 35 9.78 9.19 -3.46
N GLY A 36 9.20 8.45 -4.41
CA GLY A 36 8.68 9.00 -5.68
C GLY A 36 7.71 10.17 -5.50
N GLY A 37 6.80 10.08 -4.53
CA GLY A 37 5.88 11.18 -4.21
C GLY A 37 6.59 12.44 -3.68
N ALA A 38 7.58 12.27 -2.80
CA ALA A 38 8.37 13.38 -2.28
C ALA A 38 9.23 14.03 -3.38
N THR A 39 9.81 13.22 -4.26
CA THR A 39 10.58 13.68 -5.41
C THR A 39 9.72 14.53 -6.34
N LEU A 40 8.52 14.06 -6.67
CA LEU A 40 7.58 14.80 -7.51
C LEU A 40 7.15 16.12 -6.86
N THR A 41 6.83 16.12 -5.57
CA THR A 41 6.48 17.33 -4.82
C THR A 41 7.62 18.35 -4.84
N LYS A 42 8.87 17.91 -4.70
CA LYS A 42 10.04 18.77 -4.78
C LYS A 42 10.22 19.40 -6.17
N LEU A 43 9.97 18.62 -7.22
CA LEU A 43 10.09 19.12 -8.62
C LEU A 43 8.98 20.10 -8.98
N LEU A 44 7.76 19.88 -8.49
CA LEU A 44 6.59 20.73 -8.77
C LEU A 44 6.53 21.98 -7.87
N GLY A 45 7.23 21.99 -6.74
CA GLY A 45 7.11 23.03 -5.72
C GLY A 45 5.79 22.99 -4.92
N THR A 46 4.94 22.00 -5.19
CA THR A 46 3.65 21.75 -4.51
C THR A 46 3.30 20.27 -4.54
N SER A 47 2.33 19.86 -3.72
CA SER A 47 1.83 18.47 -3.76
C SER A 47 1.24 18.14 -5.13
N ALA A 48 1.55 16.96 -5.64
CA ALA A 48 0.93 16.45 -6.85
C ALA A 48 -0.53 16.07 -6.58
N TRP A 49 -1.43 16.39 -7.51
CA TRP A 49 -2.86 16.07 -7.41
C TRP A 49 -3.37 15.16 -8.54
N TYR A 50 -2.71 15.12 -9.70
CA TYR A 50 -3.17 14.29 -10.82
C TYR A 50 -3.18 12.79 -10.50
N ALA A 51 -2.10 12.26 -9.94
CA ALA A 51 -2.03 10.85 -9.56
C ALA A 51 -2.99 10.51 -8.40
N PRO A 52 -3.10 11.29 -7.33
CA PRO A 52 -4.14 11.11 -6.32
C PRO A 52 -5.55 11.18 -6.89
N GLY A 53 -5.84 12.14 -7.78
CA GLY A 53 -7.14 12.26 -8.45
C GLY A 53 -7.48 11.03 -9.29
N ALA A 54 -6.51 10.50 -10.05
CA ALA A 54 -6.67 9.26 -10.81
C ALA A 54 -6.93 8.06 -9.90
N ALA A 55 -6.19 7.94 -8.78
CA ALA A 55 -6.39 6.86 -7.81
C ALA A 55 -7.79 6.90 -7.17
N VAL A 56 -8.24 8.08 -6.76
CA VAL A 56 -9.62 8.27 -6.23
C VAL A 56 -10.67 7.93 -7.30
N SER A 57 -10.45 8.33 -8.56
CA SER A 57 -11.36 7.99 -9.67
C SER A 57 -11.51 6.48 -9.85
N VAL A 58 -10.42 5.72 -9.76
CA VAL A 58 -10.45 4.25 -9.83
C VAL A 58 -11.23 3.65 -8.67
N LEU A 59 -11.07 4.18 -7.45
CA LEU A 59 -11.81 3.76 -6.27
C LEU A 59 -13.32 4.02 -6.43
N VAL A 60 -13.69 5.26 -6.81
CA VAL A 60 -15.07 5.65 -7.03
C VAL A 60 -15.73 4.79 -8.12
N GLN A 61 -15.02 4.57 -9.23
CA GLN A 61 -15.52 3.71 -10.30
C GLN A 61 -15.76 2.28 -9.83
N SER A 62 -14.88 1.74 -8.97
CA SER A 62 -15.06 0.40 -8.40
C SER A 62 -16.33 0.29 -7.57
N VAL A 63 -16.65 1.33 -6.78
CA VAL A 63 -17.87 1.39 -5.98
C VAL A 63 -19.11 1.58 -6.86
N VAL A 64 -19.13 2.61 -7.70
CA VAL A 64 -20.31 2.98 -8.50
C VAL A 64 -20.69 1.90 -9.51
N CYS A 65 -19.70 1.25 -10.12
CA CYS A 65 -19.91 0.20 -11.13
C CYS A 65 -19.83 -1.23 -10.57
N ASP A 66 -19.73 -1.40 -9.25
CA ASP A 66 -19.56 -2.69 -8.55
C ASP A 66 -18.47 -3.58 -9.17
N GLN A 67 -17.31 -2.98 -9.46
CA GLN A 67 -16.26 -3.67 -10.23
C GLN A 67 -15.49 -4.70 -9.40
N LYS A 68 -15.62 -4.68 -8.07
CA LYS A 68 -14.93 -5.60 -7.15
C LYS A 68 -13.42 -5.66 -7.37
N LYS A 69 -12.83 -4.50 -7.64
CA LYS A 69 -11.38 -4.38 -7.82
C LYS A 69 -10.63 -4.60 -6.52
N MET A 70 -9.49 -5.26 -6.62
CA MET A 70 -8.52 -5.28 -5.53
C MET A 70 -7.73 -3.98 -5.55
N ILE A 71 -7.89 -3.16 -4.51
CA ILE A 71 -7.28 -1.84 -4.38
C ILE A 71 -6.64 -1.76 -2.98
N PRO A 72 -5.37 -1.32 -2.85
CA PRO A 72 -4.79 -1.05 -1.54
C PRO A 72 -5.45 0.18 -0.92
N CYS A 73 -6.03 -0.01 0.26
CA CYS A 73 -6.72 1.02 1.03
C CYS A 73 -6.27 1.00 2.49
N SER A 74 -6.33 2.16 3.17
CA SER A 74 -6.16 2.23 4.61
C SER A 74 -7.44 1.77 5.29
N LEU A 75 -7.37 0.65 6.01
CA LEU A 75 -8.53 0.01 6.65
C LEU A 75 -8.22 -0.32 8.11
N MET A 76 -9.25 -0.28 8.95
CA MET A 76 -9.18 -0.80 10.32
C MET A 76 -8.97 -2.31 10.26
N LEU A 77 -7.92 -2.80 10.89
CA LEU A 77 -7.60 -4.23 10.98
C LEU A 77 -8.10 -4.81 12.27
N ASP A 78 -8.59 -6.05 12.21
CA ASP A 78 -9.07 -6.85 13.34
C ASP A 78 -8.51 -8.28 13.30
N GLY A 79 -7.19 -8.38 13.26
CA GLY A 79 -6.45 -9.65 13.19
C GLY A 79 -5.72 -9.88 11.87
N GLU A 80 -6.14 -9.21 10.78
CA GLU A 80 -5.48 -9.36 9.49
C GLU A 80 -4.01 -8.92 9.57
N TYR A 81 -3.13 -9.64 8.90
CA TYR A 81 -1.68 -9.44 8.93
C TYR A 81 -1.07 -9.43 10.35
N GLY A 82 -1.78 -10.06 11.33
CA GLY A 82 -1.37 -10.05 12.73
C GLY A 82 -1.51 -8.70 13.43
N GLN A 83 -2.32 -7.80 12.89
CA GLN A 83 -2.55 -6.46 13.44
C GLN A 83 -4.02 -6.28 13.80
N SER A 84 -4.30 -5.61 14.93
CA SER A 84 -5.65 -5.27 15.37
C SER A 84 -5.69 -3.84 15.88
N ASP A 85 -6.88 -3.23 15.84
CA ASP A 85 -7.15 -1.90 16.37
C ASP A 85 -6.21 -0.81 15.81
N ILE A 86 -6.00 -0.87 14.49
CA ILE A 86 -5.14 0.07 13.77
C ILE A 86 -5.57 0.18 12.30
N CYS A 87 -5.52 1.39 11.76
CA CYS A 87 -5.71 1.62 10.32
C CYS A 87 -4.37 1.50 9.59
N LEU A 88 -4.27 0.52 8.69
CA LEU A 88 -3.10 0.33 7.83
C LEU A 88 -3.51 0.11 6.37
N GLY A 89 -2.59 0.45 5.47
CA GLY A 89 -2.76 0.20 4.04
C GLY A 89 -2.62 -1.28 3.71
N VAL A 90 -3.72 -1.92 3.31
CA VAL A 90 -3.77 -3.33 2.92
C VAL A 90 -4.60 -3.52 1.65
N PRO A 91 -4.34 -4.57 0.86
CA PRO A 91 -5.18 -4.91 -0.29
C PRO A 91 -6.59 -5.30 0.14
N ALA A 92 -7.60 -4.73 -0.53
CA ALA A 92 -9.00 -5.06 -0.28
C ALA A 92 -9.81 -5.12 -1.58
N ILE A 93 -10.86 -5.93 -1.57
CA ILE A 93 -11.86 -5.95 -2.64
C ILE A 93 -12.86 -4.84 -2.36
N ILE A 94 -12.97 -3.92 -3.31
CA ILE A 94 -13.86 -2.76 -3.23
C ILE A 94 -14.99 -2.91 -4.25
N GLY A 95 -16.22 -2.95 -3.78
CA GLY A 95 -17.43 -3.03 -4.59
C GLY A 95 -18.46 -1.98 -4.17
N LYS A 96 -19.70 -2.13 -4.62
CA LYS A 96 -20.79 -1.17 -4.37
C LYS A 96 -21.10 -0.91 -2.89
N ASN A 97 -20.77 -1.85 -2.03
CA ASN A 97 -20.98 -1.72 -0.57
C ASN A 97 -19.74 -1.17 0.15
N GLY A 98 -18.72 -0.70 -0.58
CA GLY A 98 -17.42 -0.29 -0.05
C GLY A 98 -16.46 -1.48 0.03
N VAL A 99 -15.84 -1.66 1.19
CA VAL A 99 -14.93 -2.79 1.44
C VAL A 99 -15.73 -4.08 1.61
N GLU A 100 -15.55 -5.02 0.69
CA GLU A 100 -16.20 -6.32 0.74
C GLU A 100 -15.32 -7.38 1.43
N LYS A 101 -14.01 -7.26 1.28
CA LYS A 101 -13.06 -8.22 1.87
C LYS A 101 -11.65 -7.62 1.92
N ILE A 102 -10.96 -7.78 3.04
CA ILE A 102 -9.50 -7.61 3.11
C ILE A 102 -8.85 -8.85 2.52
N VAL A 103 -7.87 -8.66 1.63
CA VAL A 103 -7.17 -9.76 0.98
C VAL A 103 -5.88 -10.06 1.73
N ASP A 104 -5.80 -11.24 2.31
CA ASP A 104 -4.57 -11.70 2.97
C ASP A 104 -3.57 -12.19 1.91
N ILE A 105 -2.51 -11.42 1.70
CA ILE A 105 -1.42 -11.77 0.80
C ILE A 105 -0.29 -12.37 1.65
N PRO A 106 0.20 -13.58 1.33
CA PRO A 106 1.31 -14.17 2.08
C PRO A 106 2.57 -13.31 1.91
N LEU A 107 3.03 -12.73 3.01
CA LEU A 107 4.25 -11.94 3.09
C LEU A 107 5.47 -12.82 3.37
N THR A 108 6.63 -12.44 2.86
CA THR A 108 7.92 -12.98 3.32
C THR A 108 8.21 -12.53 4.75
N GLU A 109 9.08 -13.21 5.48
CA GLU A 109 9.43 -12.81 6.85
C GLU A 109 9.99 -11.37 6.90
N ALA A 110 10.83 -11.00 5.93
CA ALA A 110 11.34 -9.63 5.83
C ALA A 110 10.23 -8.57 5.57
N GLU A 111 9.21 -8.91 4.79
CA GLU A 111 8.05 -8.03 4.57
C GLU A 111 7.18 -7.92 5.81
N LYS A 112 6.98 -9.02 6.56
CA LYS A 112 6.26 -9.01 7.84
C LYS A 112 6.95 -8.12 8.88
N GLU A 113 8.25 -8.22 9.02
CA GLU A 113 9.04 -7.37 9.91
C GLU A 113 8.89 -5.89 9.56
N LYS A 114 9.01 -5.55 8.27
CA LYS A 114 8.82 -4.18 7.79
C LYS A 114 7.39 -3.69 8.03
N PHE A 115 6.39 -4.53 7.80
CA PHE A 115 4.99 -4.20 8.04
C PHE A 115 4.72 -3.95 9.53
N THR A 116 5.24 -4.80 10.40
CA THR A 116 5.14 -4.64 11.87
C THR A 116 5.83 -3.35 12.32
N THR A 117 6.99 -3.03 11.78
CA THR A 117 7.70 -1.77 12.06
C THR A 117 6.86 -0.57 11.63
N ALA A 118 6.25 -0.62 10.45
CA ALA A 118 5.35 0.43 9.97
C ALA A 118 4.10 0.57 10.86
N ALA A 119 3.51 -0.55 11.30
CA ALA A 119 2.37 -0.55 12.24
C ALA A 119 2.74 0.11 13.58
N ASN A 120 3.90 -0.23 14.14
CA ASN A 120 4.36 0.34 15.40
C ASN A 120 4.59 1.86 15.29
N ALA A 121 5.15 2.35 14.19
CA ALA A 121 5.29 3.78 13.94
C ALA A 121 3.94 4.51 13.89
N VAL A 122 2.89 3.90 13.31
CA VAL A 122 1.54 4.47 13.32
C VAL A 122 0.96 4.47 14.73
N ARG A 123 1.16 3.40 15.51
CA ARG A 123 0.70 3.35 16.92
C ARG A 123 1.34 4.41 17.79
N GLU A 124 2.63 4.65 17.59
CA GLU A 124 3.37 5.71 18.29
C GLU A 124 2.73 7.08 18.06
N VAL A 125 2.49 7.43 16.78
CA VAL A 125 1.83 8.69 16.41
C VAL A 125 0.40 8.76 16.95
N ASN A 126 -0.36 7.66 16.88
CA ASN A 126 -1.72 7.61 17.44
C ASN A 126 -1.72 7.80 18.96
N GLY A 127 -0.71 7.32 19.66
CA GLY A 127 -0.55 7.49 21.12
C GLY A 127 -0.33 8.94 21.55
N ASP A 128 0.16 9.79 20.64
CA ASP A 128 0.35 11.22 20.88
C ASP A 128 -0.95 12.04 20.76
N LEU A 129 -2.00 11.45 20.19
CA LEU A 129 -3.30 12.11 20.04
C LEU A 129 -3.98 12.22 21.40
N LYS A 130 -4.33 13.44 21.79
CA LYS A 130 -5.12 13.75 23.01
C LYS A 130 -6.55 14.01 22.55
N PHE A 131 -7.46 13.16 22.94
CA PHE A 131 -8.90 13.34 22.77
C PHE A 131 -9.52 13.82 24.06
#